data_a76552a6905fd8d718a318f48f3afb87
#
_entry.id   a76552a6905fd8d718a318f48f3afb87
#
_cell.length_a   1.000
_cell.length_b   1.000
_cell.length_c   1.000
_cell.angle_alpha   90.00
_cell.angle_beta   90.00
_cell.angle_gamma   90.00
#
_symmetry.space_group_name_H-M   'P 1'
#
loop_
_entity.id
_entity.type
_entity.pdbx_description
1 polymer ?
#
loop_
_entity_poly.entity_id
_entity_poly.type
_entity_poly.pdbx_seq_one_letter_code
_entity_poly.pdbx_strand_id
1 'polypeptide(L)'
;MTIENAQQTVDAWIKTTGIRYFNELTNTAILMEEVGEVARIMARQYGEQSFKKSDTEVNLADEMADVLFVLICLANQTGVDLTDALQKNLEKKNIRDAERHRNNEKLK
;
A
#
# COMPACT_ATOMS: atom_id res chain seq x y z
N MET A 1 -8.10 -3.22 -14.11
CA MET A 1 -7.76 -1.86 -13.61
C MET A 1 -6.25 -1.72 -13.60
N THR A 2 -5.73 -0.68 -14.23
CA THR A 2 -4.31 -0.33 -14.19
C THR A 2 -4.03 0.58 -12.98
N ILE A 3 -2.76 0.81 -12.64
CA ILE A 3 -2.38 1.76 -11.60
C ILE A 3 -2.85 3.17 -11.98
N GLU A 4 -2.64 3.57 -13.24
CA GLU A 4 -3.10 4.86 -13.74
C GLU A 4 -4.61 5.01 -13.59
N ASN A 5 -5.37 4.01 -13.98
CA ASN A 5 -6.82 3.98 -13.85
C ASN A 5 -7.24 4.05 -12.37
N ALA A 6 -6.53 3.34 -11.49
CA ALA A 6 -6.79 3.38 -10.06
C ALA A 6 -6.59 4.79 -9.48
N GLN A 7 -5.51 5.47 -9.85
CA GLN A 7 -5.27 6.85 -9.43
C GLN A 7 -6.38 7.79 -9.90
N GLN A 8 -6.81 7.67 -11.15
CA GLN A 8 -7.90 8.48 -11.69
C GLN A 8 -9.23 8.19 -11.00
N THR A 9 -9.54 6.92 -10.76
CA THR A 9 -10.79 6.49 -10.12
C THR A 9 -10.85 6.97 -8.67
N VAL A 10 -9.76 6.86 -7.93
CA VAL A 10 -9.69 7.35 -6.54
C VAL A 10 -9.86 8.86 -6.51
N ASP A 11 -9.19 9.59 -7.40
CA ASP A 11 -9.31 11.04 -7.45
C ASP A 11 -10.76 11.49 -7.71
N ALA A 12 -11.42 10.86 -8.67
CA ALA A 12 -12.82 11.13 -8.95
C ALA A 12 -13.73 10.83 -7.77
N TRP A 13 -13.49 9.70 -7.09
CA TRP A 13 -14.27 9.31 -5.91
C TRP A 13 -14.10 10.32 -4.77
N ILE A 14 -12.87 10.75 -4.50
CA ILE A 14 -12.58 11.74 -3.45
C ILE A 14 -13.30 13.05 -3.74
N LYS A 15 -13.25 13.52 -4.97
CA LYS A 15 -13.82 14.82 -5.34
C LYS A 15 -15.34 14.83 -5.43
N THR A 16 -15.96 13.66 -5.52
CA THR A 16 -17.42 13.51 -5.59
C THR A 16 -17.98 13.00 -4.25
N THR A 17 -17.71 11.75 -3.92
CA THR A 17 -18.26 11.11 -2.72
C THR A 17 -17.53 11.52 -1.44
N GLY A 18 -16.22 11.66 -1.51
CA GLY A 18 -15.38 12.00 -0.36
C GLY A 18 -15.30 13.49 -0.06
N ILE A 19 -15.82 14.34 -0.93
CA ILE A 19 -15.80 15.80 -0.87
C ILE A 19 -14.41 16.35 -1.23
N ARG A 20 -13.38 16.03 -0.46
CA ARG A 20 -12.00 16.43 -0.72
C ARG A 20 -11.01 15.48 -0.02
N TYR A 21 -9.76 15.55 -0.40
CA TYR A 21 -8.70 14.85 0.34
C TYR A 21 -8.52 15.44 1.73
N PHE A 22 -8.23 14.59 2.70
CA PHE A 22 -7.59 15.07 3.93
C PHE A 22 -6.22 15.65 3.56
N ASN A 23 -5.66 16.52 4.41
CA ASN A 23 -4.32 17.05 4.11
C ASN A 23 -3.27 15.91 4.14
N GLU A 24 -2.09 16.19 3.58
CA GLU A 24 -1.05 15.20 3.38
C GLU A 24 -0.56 14.58 4.70
N LEU A 25 -0.46 15.38 5.76
CA LEU A 25 -0.05 14.87 7.08
C LEU A 25 -1.11 13.94 7.68
N THR A 26 -2.37 14.30 7.56
CA THR A 26 -3.47 13.44 8.03
C THR A 26 -3.49 12.13 7.24
N ASN A 27 -3.36 12.19 5.92
CA ASN A 27 -3.29 10.96 5.10
C ASN A 27 -2.06 10.13 5.41
N THR A 28 -0.94 10.74 5.76
CA THR A 28 0.25 10.00 6.20
C THR A 28 -0.02 9.24 7.50
N ALA A 29 -0.70 9.86 8.46
CA ALA A 29 -1.08 9.20 9.71
C ALA A 29 -2.04 8.04 9.44
N ILE A 30 -3.02 8.23 8.56
CA ILE A 30 -3.97 7.18 8.16
C ILE A 30 -3.23 6.03 7.48
N LEU A 31 -2.25 6.32 6.62
CA LEU A 31 -1.43 5.28 5.99
C LEU A 31 -0.76 4.39 7.04
N MET A 32 -0.20 5.00 8.08
CA MET A 32 0.44 4.25 9.16
C MET A 32 -0.57 3.39 9.93
N GLU A 33 -1.77 3.88 10.16
CA GLU A 33 -2.84 3.12 10.79
C GLU A 33 -3.23 1.91 9.93
N GLU A 34 -3.40 2.10 8.63
CA GLU A 34 -3.78 1.02 7.71
C GLU A 34 -2.67 -0.03 7.57
N VAL A 35 -1.41 0.40 7.53
CA VAL A 35 -0.27 -0.52 7.56
C VAL A 35 -0.27 -1.33 8.86
N GLY A 36 -0.59 -0.68 9.98
CA GLY A 36 -0.73 -1.33 11.28
C GLY A 36 -1.82 -2.42 11.28
N GLU A 37 -2.95 -2.19 10.62
CA GLU A 37 -4.02 -3.19 10.50
C GLU A 37 -3.57 -4.41 9.68
N VAL A 38 -2.83 -4.21 8.60
CA VAL A 38 -2.23 -5.32 7.84
C VAL A 38 -1.25 -6.09 8.73
N ALA A 39 -0.37 -5.38 9.43
CA ALA A 39 0.61 -5.99 10.32
C ALA A 39 -0.06 -6.81 11.43
N ARG A 40 -1.16 -6.31 11.99
CA ARG A 40 -1.94 -7.01 13.01
C ARG A 40 -2.46 -8.35 12.51
N ILE A 41 -3.04 -8.36 11.32
CA ILE A 41 -3.56 -9.61 10.72
C ILE A 41 -2.40 -10.59 10.45
N MET A 42 -1.31 -10.11 9.85
CA MET A 42 -0.16 -10.94 9.54
C MET A 42 0.45 -11.58 10.79
N ALA A 43 0.58 -10.78 11.87
CA ALA A 43 1.12 -11.29 13.14
C ALA A 43 0.23 -12.38 13.76
N ARG A 44 -1.09 -12.26 13.60
CA ARG A 44 -2.03 -13.23 14.16
C ARG A 44 -2.21 -14.46 13.28
N GLN A 45 -2.19 -14.30 11.97
CA GLN A 45 -2.39 -15.40 11.04
C GLN A 45 -1.14 -16.26 10.86
N TYR A 46 0.03 -15.64 10.84
CA TYR A 46 1.30 -16.31 10.54
C TYR A 46 2.32 -16.26 11.69
N GLY A 47 2.09 -15.42 12.69
CA GLY A 47 2.98 -15.26 13.83
C GLY A 47 2.48 -15.99 15.06
N GLU A 48 2.95 -15.56 16.22
CA GLU A 48 2.69 -16.23 17.50
C GLU A 48 1.53 -15.60 18.29
N GLN A 49 0.92 -14.54 17.77
CA GLN A 49 -0.27 -13.94 18.38
C GLN A 49 -1.53 -14.60 17.84
N SER A 50 -2.56 -14.67 18.67
CA SER A 50 -3.85 -15.22 18.27
C SER A 50 -4.87 -14.13 18.01
N PHE A 51 -5.83 -14.41 17.12
CA PHE A 51 -6.97 -13.52 16.92
C PHE A 51 -7.83 -13.46 18.18
N LYS A 52 -8.39 -12.28 18.45
CA LYS A 52 -9.35 -12.09 19.52
C LYS A 52 -10.76 -12.48 19.03
N LYS A 53 -11.67 -12.76 19.97
CA LYS A 53 -13.06 -13.05 19.62
C LYS A 53 -13.72 -11.91 18.84
N SER A 54 -13.27 -10.67 19.05
CA SER A 54 -13.78 -9.50 18.34
C SER A 54 -13.29 -9.38 16.90
N ASP A 55 -12.32 -10.21 16.49
CA ASP A 55 -11.74 -10.19 15.14
C ASP A 55 -12.53 -11.07 14.16
N THR A 56 -13.86 -11.02 14.21
CA THR A 56 -14.72 -11.91 13.44
C THR A 56 -14.82 -11.57 11.96
N GLU A 57 -14.50 -10.32 11.57
CA GLU A 57 -14.65 -9.84 10.20
C GLU A 57 -13.32 -9.37 9.60
N VAL A 58 -12.22 -10.01 10.01
CA VAL A 58 -10.89 -9.63 9.50
C VAL A 58 -10.74 -10.10 8.07
N ASN A 59 -10.31 -9.21 7.19
CA ASN A 59 -10.08 -9.50 5.77
C ASN A 59 -8.77 -8.86 5.33
N LEU A 60 -7.75 -9.68 5.16
CA LEU A 60 -6.42 -9.21 4.77
C LEU A 60 -6.44 -8.47 3.43
N ALA A 61 -7.19 -8.98 2.46
CA ALA A 61 -7.28 -8.34 1.15
C ALA A 61 -7.86 -6.93 1.24
N ASP A 62 -8.89 -6.74 2.05
CA ASP A 62 -9.50 -5.44 2.25
C ASP A 62 -8.54 -4.47 2.95
N GLU A 63 -7.83 -4.94 3.98
CA GLU A 63 -6.84 -4.11 4.68
C GLU A 63 -5.67 -3.72 3.76
N MET A 64 -5.21 -4.63 2.90
CA MET A 64 -4.21 -4.29 1.89
C MET A 64 -4.75 -3.27 0.89
N ALA A 65 -6.02 -3.38 0.49
CA ALA A 65 -6.66 -2.41 -0.38
C ALA A 65 -6.75 -1.03 0.28
N ASP A 66 -7.00 -0.96 1.59
CA ASP A 66 -7.02 0.30 2.34
C ASP A 66 -5.64 0.97 2.32
N VAL A 67 -4.56 0.20 2.49
CA VAL A 67 -3.19 0.73 2.38
C VAL A 67 -2.96 1.32 0.99
N LEU A 68 -3.32 0.57 -0.05
CA LEU A 68 -3.14 1.01 -1.43
C LEU A 68 -3.98 2.26 -1.72
N PHE A 69 -5.21 2.32 -1.24
CA PHE A 69 -6.09 3.47 -1.40
C PHE A 69 -5.45 4.74 -0.83
N VAL A 70 -4.95 4.69 0.39
CA VAL A 70 -4.35 5.87 1.04
C VAL A 70 -3.04 6.26 0.35
N LEU A 71 -2.24 5.28 -0.07
CA LEU A 71 -1.02 5.56 -0.82
C LEU A 71 -1.34 6.27 -2.15
N ILE A 72 -2.40 5.83 -2.84
CA ILE A 72 -2.87 6.48 -4.06
C ILE A 72 -3.31 7.92 -3.77
N CYS A 73 -4.04 8.15 -2.66
CA CYS A 73 -4.41 9.51 -2.26
C CYS A 73 -3.19 10.40 -2.12
N LEU A 74 -2.16 9.93 -1.43
CA LEU A 74 -0.92 10.68 -1.25
C LEU A 74 -0.21 10.94 -2.58
N ALA A 75 -0.17 9.95 -3.47
CA ALA A 75 0.41 10.11 -4.78
C ALA A 75 -0.32 11.20 -5.59
N ASN A 76 -1.65 11.15 -5.58
CA ASN A 76 -2.47 12.15 -6.28
C ASN A 76 -2.25 13.55 -5.72
N GLN A 77 -2.17 13.69 -4.40
CA GLN A 77 -1.97 14.97 -3.74
C GLN A 77 -0.61 15.59 -4.02
N THR A 78 0.40 14.76 -4.23
CA THR A 78 1.79 15.22 -4.43
C THR A 78 2.24 15.20 -5.87
N GLY A 79 1.33 14.87 -6.80
CA GLY A 79 1.64 14.83 -8.23
C GLY A 79 2.51 13.67 -8.65
N VAL A 80 2.48 12.56 -7.91
CA VAL A 80 3.27 11.37 -8.25
C VAL A 80 2.47 10.44 -9.15
N ASP A 81 3.03 10.11 -10.30
CA ASP A 81 2.54 9.06 -11.19
C ASP A 81 3.13 7.73 -10.73
N LEU A 82 2.30 6.89 -10.10
CA LEU A 82 2.76 5.63 -9.52
C LEU A 82 3.17 4.60 -10.58
N THR A 83 2.60 4.65 -11.78
CA THR A 83 3.04 3.77 -12.87
C THR A 83 4.50 4.07 -13.22
N ASP A 84 4.80 5.33 -13.47
CA ASP A 84 6.16 5.77 -13.79
C ASP A 84 7.12 5.51 -12.62
N ALA A 85 6.69 5.84 -11.40
CA ALA A 85 7.50 5.64 -10.20
C ALA A 85 7.85 4.17 -9.99
N LEU A 86 6.89 3.26 -10.16
CA LEU A 86 7.13 1.83 -10.00
C LEU A 86 8.03 1.29 -11.10
N GLN A 87 7.83 1.70 -12.36
CA GLN A 87 8.69 1.30 -13.46
C GLN A 87 10.15 1.69 -13.21
N LYS A 88 10.39 2.94 -12.81
CA LYS A 88 11.74 3.42 -12.49
C LYS A 88 12.34 2.70 -11.30
N ASN A 89 11.52 2.42 -10.31
CA ASN A 89 11.95 1.69 -9.11
C ASN A 89 12.38 0.26 -9.45
N LEU A 90 11.62 -0.43 -10.31
CA LEU A 90 11.96 -1.78 -10.77
C LEU A 90 13.24 -1.79 -11.60
N GLU A 91 13.42 -0.81 -12.50
CA GLU A 91 14.66 -0.67 -13.27
C GLU A 91 15.86 -0.49 -12.37
N LYS A 92 15.74 0.37 -11.36
CA LYS A 92 16.79 0.60 -10.36
C LYS A 92 17.11 -0.67 -9.59
N LYS A 93 16.12 -1.45 -9.21
CA LYS A 93 16.31 -2.73 -8.53
C LYS A 93 17.00 -3.75 -9.43
N ASN A 94 16.64 -3.80 -10.71
CA ASN A 94 17.27 -4.69 -11.66
C ASN A 94 18.77 -4.38 -11.82
N ILE A 95 19.13 -3.11 -11.88
CA ILE A 95 20.53 -2.69 -12.04
C ILE A 95 21.31 -2.91 -10.74
N ARG A 96 20.76 -2.48 -9.60
CA ARG A 96 21.48 -2.47 -8.32
C ARG A 96 21.49 -3.82 -7.62
N ASP A 97 20.37 -4.52 -7.62
CA ASP A 97 20.14 -5.63 -6.70
C ASP A 97 20.08 -7.02 -7.38
N ALA A 98 19.91 -7.10 -8.70
CA ALA A 98 19.71 -8.39 -9.38
C ALA A 98 20.89 -9.34 -9.17
N GLU A 99 22.11 -8.86 -9.36
CA GLU A 99 23.31 -9.68 -9.18
C GLU A 99 23.52 -10.05 -7.71
N ARG A 100 23.28 -9.10 -6.81
CA ARG A 100 23.39 -9.31 -5.37
C ARG A 100 22.46 -10.43 -4.90
N HIS A 101 21.22 -10.46 -5.36
CA HIS A 101 20.28 -11.51 -5.01
C HIS A 101 20.62 -12.83 -5.67
N ARG A 102 21.10 -12.82 -6.91
CA ARG A 102 21.55 -14.02 -7.62
C ARG A 102 22.69 -14.70 -6.86
N ASN A 103 23.58 -13.92 -6.27
CA ASN A 103 24.74 -14.43 -5.53
C ASN A 103 24.46 -14.68 -4.05
N ASN A 104 23.24 -14.43 -3.58
CA ASN A 104 22.88 -14.66 -2.18
C ASN A 104 22.52 -16.12 -1.94
N GLU A 105 23.37 -16.81 -1.22
CA GLU A 105 23.15 -18.22 -0.88
C GLU A 105 21.85 -18.48 -0.11
N LYS A 106 21.38 -17.50 0.67
CA LYS A 106 20.15 -17.64 1.45
C LYS A 106 18.88 -17.72 0.59
N LEU A 107 18.97 -17.30 -0.68
CA LEU A 107 17.83 -17.30 -1.60
C LEU A 107 17.81 -18.54 -2.52
N LYS A 108 18.82 -19.41 -2.42
CA LYS A 108 18.93 -20.65 -3.20
C LYS A 108 18.40 -21.89 -2.42
#